data_b6268b15a9beb6c2e761eed1a51d4399
#
_entry.id   b6268b15a9beb6c2e761eed1a51d4399
#
_cell.length_a   1.000
_cell.length_b   1.000
_cell.length_c   1.000
_cell.angle_alpha   90.00
_cell.angle_beta   90.00
_cell.angle_gamma   90.00
#
_symmetry.space_group_name_H-M   'P 1'
#
loop_
_entity.id
_entity.type
_entity.pdbx_description
1 polymer ?
#
loop_
_entity_poly.entity_id
_entity_poly.type
_entity_poly.pdbx_seq_one_letter_code
_entity_poly.pdbx_strand_id
1 'polypeptide(L)'
;MKVYSFGAENAPVILLLPGTCCHWKSNFCHVIPLLAKNHHVLCVSYDGFDENEDSEFTTMNDETEKIENYIKEKCGGHILAAYGCSLGGSFVGLMAARRNIHMGYGILGGSDLDQASPLAADIMGKMMISMIYTLVHDGKFSSRFLEKRIEKQRRRMPEYY
;
A
#
# COMPACT_ATOMS: atom_id res chain seq x y z
N MET A 1 9.17 1.29 7.43
CA MET A 1 7.98 1.89 6.80
C MET A 1 8.23 3.36 6.52
N LYS A 2 7.87 3.83 5.35
CA LYS A 2 8.02 5.23 4.96
C LYS A 2 6.66 5.82 4.58
N VAL A 3 6.45 7.09 4.90
CA VAL A 3 5.22 7.81 4.56
C VAL A 3 5.57 9.02 3.71
N TYR A 4 4.94 9.12 2.56
CA TYR A 4 5.05 10.23 1.63
C TYR A 4 3.84 11.14 1.80
N SER A 5 4.10 12.44 1.86
CA SER A 5 3.10 13.46 2.18
C SER A 5 2.92 14.44 1.02
N PHE A 6 1.65 14.77 0.71
CA PHE A 6 1.27 15.69 -0.37
C PHE A 6 0.11 16.57 0.07
N GLY A 7 0.06 17.79 -0.44
CA GLY A 7 -0.97 18.77 -0.10
C GLY A 7 -0.66 19.55 1.17
N ALA A 8 -1.63 20.30 1.64
CA ALA A 8 -1.47 21.17 2.80
C ALA A 8 -1.59 20.38 4.11
N GLU A 9 -0.63 20.50 5.02
CA GLU A 9 -0.58 19.72 6.27
C GLU A 9 -1.76 19.98 7.22
N ASN A 10 -2.38 21.15 7.11
CA ASN A 10 -3.55 21.54 7.91
C ASN A 10 -4.90 21.10 7.30
N ALA A 11 -4.88 20.47 6.13
CA ALA A 11 -6.08 19.96 5.48
C ALA A 11 -6.49 18.58 6.06
N PRO A 12 -7.77 18.15 5.86
CA PRO A 12 -8.22 16.83 6.29
C PRO A 12 -7.36 15.70 5.70
N VAL A 13 -6.95 14.76 6.54
CA VAL A 13 -5.98 13.70 6.16
C VAL A 13 -6.66 12.56 5.43
N ILE A 14 -6.12 12.18 4.28
CA ILE A 14 -6.45 10.95 3.54
C ILE A 14 -5.23 10.04 3.52
N LEU A 15 -5.39 8.81 4.01
CA LEU A 15 -4.36 7.77 4.01
C LEU A 15 -4.57 6.84 2.82
N LEU A 16 -3.52 6.61 2.02
CA LEU A 16 -3.51 5.72 0.88
C LEU A 16 -2.57 4.53 1.12
N LEU A 17 -3.10 3.34 1.03
CA LEU A 17 -2.41 2.07 1.32
C LEU A 17 -2.34 1.21 0.04
N PRO A 18 -1.14 0.97 -0.52
CA PRO A 18 -0.99 0.25 -1.78
C PRO A 18 -1.27 -1.25 -1.65
N GLY A 19 -1.40 -1.90 -2.80
CA GLY A 19 -1.58 -3.34 -2.91
C GLY A 19 -0.27 -4.13 -2.75
N THR A 20 -0.39 -5.45 -2.77
CA THR A 20 0.73 -6.38 -2.68
C THR A 20 1.75 -6.13 -3.80
N CYS A 21 3.03 -6.07 -3.45
CA CYS A 21 4.13 -5.84 -4.39
C CYS A 21 3.98 -4.56 -5.23
N CYS A 22 3.22 -3.59 -4.73
CA CYS A 22 3.00 -2.31 -5.41
C CYS A 22 3.64 -1.17 -4.62
N HIS A 23 4.41 -0.36 -5.31
CA HIS A 23 4.82 0.93 -4.79
C HIS A 23 3.64 1.91 -4.86
N TRP A 24 3.51 2.84 -3.90
CA TRP A 24 2.42 3.83 -3.87
C TRP A 24 2.28 4.63 -5.19
N LYS A 25 3.40 4.95 -5.86
CA LYS A 25 3.39 5.62 -7.16
C LYS A 25 2.58 4.87 -8.20
N SER A 26 2.78 3.53 -8.29
CA SER A 26 2.07 2.72 -9.29
C SER A 26 0.56 2.64 -9.04
N ASN A 27 0.14 2.72 -7.78
CA ASN A 27 -1.28 2.69 -7.42
C ASN A 27 -1.94 4.08 -7.49
N PHE A 28 -1.27 5.14 -7.01
CA PHE A 28 -1.95 6.38 -6.64
C PHE A 28 -1.45 7.64 -7.32
N CYS A 29 -0.36 7.62 -8.10
CA CYS A 29 0.20 8.82 -8.70
C CYS A 29 -0.83 9.65 -9.49
N HIS A 30 -1.80 9.00 -10.14
CA HIS A 30 -2.82 9.66 -10.93
C HIS A 30 -3.92 10.35 -10.09
N VAL A 31 -4.15 9.94 -8.84
CA VAL A 31 -5.17 10.54 -7.97
C VAL A 31 -4.60 11.52 -6.96
N ILE A 32 -3.31 11.38 -6.58
CA ILE A 32 -2.67 12.25 -5.61
C ILE A 32 -2.80 13.73 -5.96
N PRO A 33 -2.53 14.20 -7.19
CA PRO A 33 -2.64 15.61 -7.55
C PRO A 33 -4.07 16.16 -7.44
N LEU A 34 -5.07 15.29 -7.55
CA LEU A 34 -6.48 15.68 -7.43
C LEU A 34 -6.88 15.79 -5.96
N LEU A 35 -6.49 14.82 -5.14
CA LEU A 35 -6.78 14.79 -3.71
C LEU A 35 -6.02 15.88 -2.95
N ALA A 36 -4.75 16.09 -3.29
CA ALA A 36 -3.87 17.06 -2.63
C ALA A 36 -4.31 18.53 -2.79
N LYS A 37 -5.25 18.81 -3.67
CA LYS A 37 -5.83 20.17 -3.79
C LYS A 37 -6.57 20.62 -2.52
N ASN A 38 -7.24 19.68 -1.86
CA ASN A 38 -8.13 19.97 -0.73
C ASN A 38 -7.83 19.09 0.50
N HIS A 39 -6.88 18.17 0.41
CA HIS A 39 -6.58 17.20 1.47
C HIS A 39 -5.07 17.07 1.69
N HIS A 40 -4.71 16.71 2.90
CA HIS A 40 -3.39 16.22 3.23
C HIS A 40 -3.33 14.73 2.93
N VAL A 41 -2.64 14.34 1.85
CA VAL A 41 -2.59 12.96 1.38
C VAL A 41 -1.32 12.28 1.90
N LEU A 42 -1.49 11.20 2.64
CA LEU A 42 -0.42 10.35 3.14
C LEU A 42 -0.40 9.03 2.36
N CYS A 43 0.72 8.72 1.72
CA CYS A 43 0.92 7.45 1.01
C CYS A 43 1.94 6.60 1.77
N VAL A 44 1.54 5.40 2.15
CA VAL A 44 2.43 4.46 2.86
C VAL A 44 3.24 3.65 1.86
N SER A 45 4.54 3.51 2.14
CA SER A 45 5.38 2.47 1.59
C SER A 45 5.75 1.53 2.74
N TYR A 46 5.29 0.28 2.65
CA TYR A 46 5.52 -0.71 3.71
C TYR A 46 7.00 -1.08 3.81
N ASP A 47 7.41 -1.60 4.95
CA ASP A 47 8.75 -2.16 5.10
C ASP A 47 9.01 -3.23 4.04
N GLY A 48 10.20 -3.22 3.46
CA GLY A 48 10.58 -4.11 2.36
C GLY A 48 9.99 -3.74 0.98
N PHE A 49 9.20 -2.66 0.88
CA PHE A 49 8.56 -2.23 -0.38
C PHE A 49 9.08 -0.88 -0.91
N ASP A 50 9.95 -0.23 -0.17
CA ASP A 50 10.58 1.02 -0.59
C ASP A 50 12.05 0.76 -0.98
N GLU A 51 12.42 1.09 -2.21
CA GLU A 51 13.77 0.91 -2.75
C GLU A 51 14.84 1.77 -2.05
N ASN A 52 14.42 2.78 -1.29
CA ASN A 52 15.28 3.71 -0.58
C ASN A 52 15.45 3.35 0.90
N GLU A 53 14.89 2.24 1.35
CA GLU A 53 14.98 1.78 2.74
C GLU A 53 15.41 0.31 2.80
N ASP A 54 16.41 0.03 3.61
CA ASP A 54 16.80 -1.33 3.97
C ASP A 54 15.97 -1.80 5.17
N SER A 55 14.75 -2.24 4.87
CA SER A 55 13.78 -2.69 5.86
C SER A 55 13.08 -3.96 5.41
N GLU A 56 12.57 -4.75 6.34
CA GLU A 56 11.90 -6.02 6.07
C GLU A 56 10.48 -6.00 6.62
N PHE A 57 9.52 -6.42 5.78
CA PHE A 57 8.15 -6.64 6.20
C PHE A 57 8.06 -7.89 7.08
N THR A 58 7.67 -7.72 8.33
CA THR A 58 7.58 -8.81 9.30
C THR A 58 6.18 -9.41 9.34
N THR A 59 5.22 -8.68 9.90
CA THR A 59 3.82 -9.10 9.97
C THR A 59 2.88 -7.94 9.64
N MET A 60 1.64 -8.28 9.25
CA MET A 60 0.59 -7.26 9.09
C MET A 60 0.30 -6.51 10.39
N ASN A 61 0.38 -7.18 11.53
CA ASN A 61 0.13 -6.54 12.81
C ASN A 61 1.20 -5.49 13.14
N ASP A 62 2.48 -5.83 12.97
CA ASP A 62 3.60 -4.92 13.21
C ASP A 62 3.53 -3.70 12.29
N GLU A 63 3.24 -3.95 11.02
CA GLU A 63 3.12 -2.86 10.04
C GLU A 63 1.91 -1.97 10.31
N THR A 64 0.76 -2.56 10.71
CA THR A 64 -0.42 -1.80 11.14
C THR A 64 -0.09 -0.92 12.34
N GLU A 65 0.64 -1.45 13.32
CA GLU A 65 1.03 -0.69 14.51
C GLU A 65 1.92 0.50 14.16
N LYS A 66 2.87 0.34 13.22
CA LYS A 66 3.69 1.44 12.72
C LYS A 66 2.85 2.53 12.07
N ILE A 67 1.86 2.13 11.24
CA ILE A 67 0.93 3.05 10.59
C ILE A 67 0.10 3.82 11.64
N GLU A 68 -0.48 3.09 12.61
CA GLU A 68 -1.28 3.68 13.68
C GLU A 68 -0.45 4.65 14.54
N ASN A 69 0.80 4.30 14.88
CA ASN A 69 1.70 5.15 15.65
C ASN A 69 2.07 6.41 14.87
N TYR A 70 2.35 6.29 13.58
CA TYR A 70 2.57 7.46 12.72
C TYR A 70 1.37 8.42 12.72
N ILE A 71 0.14 7.87 12.59
CA ILE A 71 -1.08 8.68 12.61
C ILE A 71 -1.28 9.34 13.98
N LYS A 72 -0.99 8.65 15.08
CA LYS A 72 -1.05 9.25 16.43
C LYS A 72 -0.07 10.41 16.59
N GLU A 73 1.17 10.22 16.15
CA GLU A 73 2.23 11.22 16.31
C GLU A 73 2.06 12.42 15.38
N LYS A 74 1.69 12.18 14.12
CA LYS A 74 1.66 13.24 13.08
C LYS A 74 0.28 13.83 12.84
N CYS A 75 -0.79 13.07 13.13
CA CYS A 75 -2.17 13.49 12.86
C CYS A 75 -3.05 13.52 14.12
N GLY A 76 -2.45 13.44 15.32
CA GLY A 76 -3.20 13.44 16.57
C GLY A 76 -4.15 12.25 16.74
N GLY A 77 -3.89 11.15 16.04
CA GLY A 77 -4.72 9.94 16.07
C GLY A 77 -5.99 9.98 15.22
N HIS A 78 -6.16 11.01 14.36
CA HIS A 78 -7.39 11.23 13.59
C HIS A 78 -7.09 11.40 12.11
N ILE A 79 -7.83 10.68 11.26
CA ILE A 79 -7.82 10.86 9.81
C ILE A 79 -9.26 10.93 9.25
N LEU A 80 -9.44 11.68 8.17
CA LEU A 80 -10.73 11.78 7.49
C LEU A 80 -11.09 10.44 6.85
N ALA A 81 -10.17 9.87 6.08
CA ALA A 81 -10.42 8.63 5.36
C ALA A 81 -9.14 7.82 5.20
N ALA A 82 -9.28 6.49 5.12
CA ALA A 82 -8.26 5.58 4.61
C ALA A 82 -8.81 4.82 3.41
N TYR A 83 -8.04 4.78 2.33
CA TYR A 83 -8.30 3.92 1.18
C TYR A 83 -7.19 2.89 1.05
N GLY A 84 -7.56 1.63 0.94
CA GLY A 84 -6.62 0.55 0.71
C GLY A 84 -6.95 -0.25 -0.55
N CYS A 85 -5.95 -0.44 -1.42
CA CYS A 85 -6.06 -1.26 -2.60
C CYS A 85 -5.59 -2.68 -2.28
N SER A 86 -6.43 -3.71 -2.51
CA SER A 86 -6.06 -5.12 -2.26
C SER A 86 -5.50 -5.31 -0.83
N LEU A 87 -4.23 -5.69 -0.66
CA LEU A 87 -3.55 -5.77 0.65
C LEU A 87 -3.78 -4.51 1.51
N GLY A 88 -3.73 -3.33 0.90
CA GLY A 88 -3.98 -2.07 1.60
C GLY A 88 -5.36 -2.01 2.25
N GLY A 89 -6.39 -2.61 1.63
CA GLY A 89 -7.71 -2.69 2.22
C GLY A 89 -7.77 -3.62 3.44
N SER A 90 -6.95 -4.68 3.46
CA SER A 90 -6.83 -5.54 4.65
C SER A 90 -6.24 -4.75 5.84
N PHE A 91 -5.27 -3.85 5.58
CA PHE A 91 -4.78 -2.91 6.61
C PHE A 91 -5.87 -1.95 7.09
N VAL A 92 -6.69 -1.40 6.18
CA VAL A 92 -7.84 -0.54 6.56
C VAL A 92 -8.79 -1.30 7.47
N GLY A 93 -9.15 -2.53 7.12
CA GLY A 93 -10.01 -3.39 7.92
C GLY A 93 -9.41 -3.71 9.29
N LEU A 94 -8.11 -4.01 9.34
CA LEU A 94 -7.41 -4.30 10.59
C LEU A 94 -7.35 -3.07 11.51
N MET A 95 -7.03 -1.88 11.00
CA MET A 95 -7.08 -0.63 11.76
C MET A 95 -8.49 -0.34 12.30
N ALA A 96 -9.53 -0.57 11.48
CA ALA A 96 -10.92 -0.40 11.91
C ALA A 96 -11.31 -1.37 13.04
N ALA A 97 -10.84 -2.63 12.99
CA ALA A 97 -11.08 -3.62 14.03
C ALA A 97 -10.32 -3.29 15.33
N ARG A 98 -9.07 -2.82 15.24
CA ARG A 98 -8.21 -2.46 16.37
C ARG A 98 -8.67 -1.19 17.09
N ARG A 99 -9.27 -0.25 16.40
CA ARG A 99 -9.80 1.03 16.94
C ARG A 99 -8.75 1.87 17.70
N ASN A 100 -7.49 1.74 17.34
CA ASN A 100 -6.40 2.50 17.97
C ASN A 100 -6.27 3.94 17.48
N ILE A 101 -6.91 4.26 16.36
CA ILE A 101 -7.02 5.58 15.75
C ILE A 101 -8.47 5.86 15.37
N HIS A 102 -8.82 7.14 15.23
CA HIS A 102 -10.10 7.53 14.69
C HIS A 102 -10.02 7.70 13.17
N MET A 103 -10.80 6.94 12.45
CA MET A 103 -10.91 6.97 10.99
C MET A 103 -12.38 7.23 10.62
N GLY A 104 -12.65 8.38 9.97
CA GLY A 104 -13.99 8.76 9.57
C GLY A 104 -14.60 7.82 8.53
N TYR A 105 -13.80 7.46 7.53
CA TYR A 105 -14.20 6.54 6.46
C TYR A 105 -13.09 5.53 6.17
N GLY A 106 -13.45 4.24 6.15
CA GLY A 106 -12.59 3.15 5.68
C GLY A 106 -13.09 2.65 4.32
N ILE A 107 -12.27 2.71 3.29
CA ILE A 107 -12.62 2.31 1.92
C ILE A 107 -11.74 1.15 1.50
N LEU A 108 -12.36 0.01 1.17
CA LEU A 108 -11.68 -1.21 0.78
C LEU A 108 -11.79 -1.39 -0.73
N GLY A 109 -10.66 -1.28 -1.42
CA GLY A 109 -10.57 -1.39 -2.88
C GLY A 109 -10.16 -2.80 -3.33
N GLY A 110 -11.12 -3.71 -3.49
CA GLY A 110 -10.86 -5.08 -3.94
C GLY A 110 -10.12 -5.92 -2.90
N SER A 111 -10.46 -5.73 -1.63
CA SER A 111 -9.87 -6.45 -0.50
C SER A 111 -10.84 -7.48 0.04
N ASP A 112 -10.29 -8.59 0.46
CA ASP A 112 -10.98 -9.62 1.23
C ASP A 112 -10.53 -9.50 2.70
N LEU A 113 -11.46 -9.49 3.62
CA LEU A 113 -11.19 -9.52 5.06
C LEU A 113 -11.16 -10.94 5.62
N ASP A 114 -11.52 -11.93 4.81
CA ASP A 114 -11.49 -13.32 5.21
C ASP A 114 -10.03 -13.78 5.39
N GLN A 115 -9.75 -14.30 6.56
CA GLN A 115 -8.45 -14.88 6.86
C GLN A 115 -8.47 -16.37 6.52
N ALA A 116 -7.59 -16.78 5.63
CA ALA A 116 -7.34 -18.20 5.42
C ALA A 116 -6.83 -18.84 6.71
N SER A 117 -7.23 -20.09 6.96
CA SER A 117 -6.64 -20.84 8.07
C SER A 117 -5.11 -20.92 7.91
N PRO A 118 -4.31 -21.01 9.00
CA PRO A 118 -2.84 -21.03 8.91
C PRO A 118 -2.31 -22.07 7.92
N LEU A 119 -2.94 -23.26 7.88
CA LEU A 119 -2.57 -24.32 6.95
C LEU A 119 -2.87 -23.94 5.48
N ALA A 120 -4.04 -23.37 5.23
CA ALA A 120 -4.41 -22.91 3.88
C ALA A 120 -3.51 -21.76 3.42
N ALA A 121 -3.18 -20.82 4.31
CA ALA A 121 -2.27 -19.72 4.03
C ALA A 121 -0.85 -20.21 3.68
N ASP A 122 -0.33 -21.20 4.41
CA ASP A 122 0.98 -21.81 4.12
C ASP A 122 1.00 -22.52 2.75
N ILE A 123 -0.02 -23.31 2.46
CA ILE A 123 -0.14 -24.01 1.16
C ILE A 123 -0.25 -23.00 0.01
N MET A 124 -1.13 -21.99 0.14
CA MET A 124 -1.32 -20.97 -0.89
C MET A 124 -0.05 -20.12 -1.07
N GLY A 125 0.61 -19.76 0.03
CA GLY A 125 1.87 -19.02 0.00
C GLY A 125 2.97 -19.78 -0.74
N LYS A 126 3.19 -21.04 -0.43
CA LYS A 126 4.16 -21.89 -1.12
C LYS A 126 3.83 -22.06 -2.62
N MET A 127 2.57 -22.21 -2.96
CA MET A 127 2.12 -22.30 -4.35
C MET A 127 2.34 -21.00 -5.11
N MET A 128 2.02 -19.84 -4.51
CA MET A 128 2.30 -18.53 -5.10
C MET A 128 3.79 -18.26 -5.26
N ILE A 129 4.60 -18.55 -4.24
CA ILE A 129 6.06 -18.38 -4.30
C ILE A 129 6.64 -19.24 -5.42
N SER A 130 6.23 -20.51 -5.53
CA SER A 130 6.68 -21.41 -6.60
C SER A 130 6.32 -20.88 -7.98
N MET A 131 5.10 -20.36 -8.14
CA MET A 131 4.64 -19.79 -9.41
C MET A 131 5.41 -18.50 -9.76
N ILE A 132 5.58 -17.60 -8.80
CA ILE A 132 6.33 -16.35 -9.00
C ILE A 132 7.81 -16.66 -9.24
N TYR A 133 8.41 -17.57 -8.48
CA TYR A 133 9.79 -18.00 -8.67
C TYR A 133 10.05 -18.54 -10.08
N THR A 134 9.17 -19.39 -10.58
CA THR A 134 9.25 -19.91 -11.95
C THR A 134 9.13 -18.78 -13.00
N LEU A 135 8.23 -17.82 -12.78
CA LEU A 135 8.04 -16.66 -13.67
C LEU A 135 9.25 -15.71 -13.67
N VAL A 136 9.91 -15.55 -12.54
CA VAL A 136 11.04 -14.63 -12.38
C VAL A 136 12.36 -15.29 -12.76
N HIS A 137 12.56 -16.56 -12.41
CA HIS A 137 13.83 -17.26 -12.60
C HIS A 137 14.07 -17.73 -14.04
N ASP A 138 13.03 -18.14 -14.74
CA ASP A 138 13.16 -18.60 -16.13
C ASP A 138 13.36 -17.48 -17.16
N GLY A 139 13.39 -16.23 -16.73
CA GLY A 139 13.83 -15.05 -17.51
C GLY A 139 13.11 -14.77 -18.84
N LYS A 140 12.33 -15.72 -19.33
CA LYS A 140 11.73 -15.68 -20.68
C LYS A 140 10.43 -14.88 -20.76
N PHE A 141 9.76 -14.67 -19.64
CA PHE A 141 8.46 -14.00 -19.63
C PHE A 141 8.53 -12.57 -19.01
N SER A 142 9.50 -12.31 -18.14
CA SER A 142 9.46 -11.13 -17.29
C SER A 142 9.93 -9.85 -17.96
N SER A 143 11.05 -9.84 -18.72
CA SER A 143 11.64 -8.58 -19.16
C SER A 143 10.77 -7.85 -20.18
N ARG A 144 10.35 -8.49 -21.25
CA ARG A 144 9.57 -7.82 -22.32
C ARG A 144 8.18 -7.37 -21.91
N PHE A 145 7.50 -8.13 -21.04
CA PHE A 145 6.15 -7.78 -20.59
C PHE A 145 6.20 -6.66 -19.53
N LEU A 146 7.14 -6.78 -18.57
CA LEU A 146 7.39 -5.72 -17.59
C LEU A 146 7.88 -4.43 -18.25
N GLU A 147 8.85 -4.51 -19.16
CA GLU A 147 9.36 -3.36 -19.91
C GLU A 147 8.26 -2.65 -20.69
N LYS A 148 7.41 -3.40 -21.40
CA LYS A 148 6.26 -2.81 -22.11
C LYS A 148 5.25 -2.17 -21.15
N ARG A 149 5.05 -2.74 -19.96
CA ARG A 149 4.12 -2.21 -18.97
C ARG A 149 4.69 -0.96 -18.30
N ILE A 150 5.98 -0.97 -17.95
CA ILE A 150 6.70 0.18 -17.41
C ILE A 150 6.75 1.31 -18.45
N GLU A 151 7.10 1.01 -19.70
CA GLU A 151 7.12 1.98 -20.79
C GLU A 151 5.74 2.59 -21.04
N LYS A 152 4.67 1.78 -21.03
CA LYS A 152 3.30 2.27 -21.14
C LYS A 152 2.91 3.18 -19.97
N GLN A 153 3.35 2.87 -18.77
CA GLN A 153 3.10 3.66 -17.56
C GLN A 153 3.90 4.97 -17.58
N ARG A 154 5.18 4.92 -17.99
CA ARG A 154 6.05 6.09 -18.18
C ARG A 154 5.48 7.07 -19.21
N ARG A 155 4.91 6.57 -20.32
CA ARG A 155 4.23 7.41 -21.33
C ARG A 155 2.95 8.06 -20.84
N ARG A 156 2.25 7.43 -19.88
CA ARG A 156 1.00 7.97 -19.33
C ARG A 156 1.23 9.02 -18.24
N MET A 157 2.37 8.98 -17.59
CA MET A 157 2.67 9.81 -16.42
C MET A 157 4.17 10.18 -16.40
N PRO A 158 4.65 10.98 -17.38
CA PRO A 158 6.07 11.31 -17.51
C PRO A 158 6.62 12.10 -16.32
N GLU A 159 5.77 12.80 -15.58
CA GLU A 159 6.12 13.61 -14.41
C GLU A 159 6.48 12.81 -13.15
N TYR A 160 6.26 11.49 -13.15
CA TYR A 160 6.52 10.61 -12.00
C TYR A 160 7.65 9.58 -12.24
N TYR A 161 8.29 9.66 -13.41
CA TYR A 161 9.40 8.76 -13.76
C TYR A 161 10.64 9.59 -14.17
#